data_3f9b2649578570b1f8883c8d08b8b59c
#
_entry.id   3f9b2649578570b1f8883c8d08b8b59c
#
_cell.length_a   1.000
_cell.length_b   1.000
_cell.length_c   1.000
_cell.angle_alpha   90.00
_cell.angle_beta   90.00
_cell.angle_gamma   90.00
#
_symmetry.space_group_name_H-M   'P 1'
#
loop_
_entity.id
_entity.type
_entity.pdbx_description
1 polymer ?
#
loop_
_entity_poly.entity_id
_entity_poly.type
_entity_poly.pdbx_seq_one_letter_code
_entity_poly.pdbx_strand_id
1 'polypeptide(L)'
;MTIKDIARECGVGISTVSRVLNNRPDVSEEVRKRVLAAVEASGYIPNNSARDLVRSRSDAIGVVVRGTGNLFFADMLKTMSREIDSSGYDMVLRFIDTNEDEVKAGAILEREKKLRGLLFLGGRFNYTAGEMSLIGVPYVCCSYTNSFGSLRESDFSSVSIDDFKTAYHAVSFLIDAGHRRIAAFFDFCDDHSISELRYGGYLAALRDHGIEPDPALVVQTGGFEMEDAYRGMEKLLAAGTPFTAAFVESDMMAIAAVKALRSSGKTIPDDCSVIAIDGLKLSEYMSPTLTTMVQPGEEIGRESVRILVRMISDPSYYRHLRPEAILREGRSVKTL
;
A
#
# COMPACT_ATOMS: atom_id res chain seq x y z
N MET A 1 25.71 -16.04 -24.63
CA MET A 1 25.58 -15.56 -26.02
C MET A 1 25.25 -14.08 -26.02
N THR A 2 25.68 -13.30 -26.98
CA THR A 2 25.48 -11.86 -27.09
C THR A 2 24.69 -11.51 -28.35
N ILE A 3 24.15 -10.30 -28.45
CA ILE A 3 23.47 -9.82 -29.66
C ILE A 3 24.37 -9.90 -30.91
N LYS A 4 25.71 -9.78 -30.73
CA LYS A 4 26.69 -9.92 -31.78
C LYS A 4 26.77 -11.36 -32.29
N ASP A 5 26.62 -12.33 -31.42
CA ASP A 5 26.65 -13.74 -31.77
C ASP A 5 25.40 -14.14 -32.54
N ILE A 6 24.21 -13.67 -32.12
CA ILE A 6 22.95 -13.85 -32.87
C ILE A 6 23.04 -13.19 -34.25
N ALA A 7 23.58 -11.98 -34.33
CA ALA A 7 23.76 -11.29 -35.62
C ALA A 7 24.66 -12.09 -36.59
N ARG A 8 25.76 -12.65 -36.07
CA ARG A 8 26.69 -13.49 -36.83
C ARG A 8 26.01 -14.79 -37.29
N GLU A 9 25.33 -15.49 -36.42
CA GLU A 9 24.59 -16.72 -36.70
C GLU A 9 23.51 -16.53 -37.77
N CYS A 10 22.77 -15.44 -37.67
CA CYS A 10 21.71 -15.11 -38.64
C CYS A 10 22.21 -14.43 -39.93
N GLY A 11 23.48 -14.09 -40.04
CA GLY A 11 24.04 -13.40 -41.19
C GLY A 11 23.44 -11.99 -41.42
N VAL A 12 23.13 -11.29 -40.34
CA VAL A 12 22.53 -9.95 -40.39
C VAL A 12 23.31 -8.97 -39.53
N GLY A 13 23.04 -7.67 -39.66
CA GLY A 13 23.63 -6.65 -38.80
C GLY A 13 23.03 -6.65 -37.40
N ILE A 14 23.79 -6.20 -36.39
CA ILE A 14 23.34 -6.05 -35.01
C ILE A 14 22.09 -5.16 -34.96
N SER A 15 22.04 -4.11 -35.77
CA SER A 15 20.87 -3.22 -35.90
C SER A 15 19.62 -3.96 -36.38
N THR A 16 19.80 -4.94 -37.28
CA THR A 16 18.67 -5.76 -37.79
C THR A 16 18.15 -6.69 -36.70
N VAL A 17 19.02 -7.34 -35.92
CA VAL A 17 18.64 -8.16 -34.77
C VAL A 17 17.88 -7.28 -33.76
N SER A 18 18.39 -6.11 -33.44
CA SER A 18 17.74 -5.15 -32.54
C SER A 18 16.35 -4.73 -33.04
N ARG A 19 16.18 -4.50 -34.35
CA ARG A 19 14.87 -4.17 -34.94
C ARG A 19 13.89 -5.33 -34.85
N VAL A 20 14.32 -6.56 -35.07
CA VAL A 20 13.48 -7.75 -34.89
C VAL A 20 13.02 -7.90 -33.47
N LEU A 21 13.94 -7.83 -32.49
CA LEU A 21 13.65 -7.92 -31.05
C LEU A 21 12.70 -6.82 -30.55
N ASN A 22 12.73 -5.67 -31.22
CA ASN A 22 11.85 -4.52 -30.95
C ASN A 22 10.56 -4.51 -31.81
N ASN A 23 10.26 -5.59 -32.50
CA ASN A 23 9.10 -5.77 -33.34
C ASN A 23 8.87 -4.64 -34.37
N ARG A 24 9.98 -4.07 -34.92
CA ARG A 24 9.89 -3.01 -35.94
C ARG A 24 9.34 -3.56 -37.25
N PRO A 25 8.45 -2.84 -37.95
CA PRO A 25 7.80 -3.31 -39.18
C PRO A 25 8.73 -3.32 -40.41
N ASP A 26 9.88 -2.68 -40.33
CA ASP A 26 10.83 -2.47 -41.43
C ASP A 26 11.83 -3.63 -41.62
N VAL A 27 11.51 -4.84 -41.14
CA VAL A 27 12.28 -6.05 -41.31
C VAL A 27 11.43 -7.12 -41.97
N SER A 28 12.00 -7.78 -43.02
CA SER A 28 11.27 -8.83 -43.73
C SER A 28 10.89 -10.00 -42.82
N GLU A 29 9.75 -10.65 -43.09
CA GLU A 29 9.25 -11.80 -42.31
C GLU A 29 10.24 -12.96 -42.26
N GLU A 30 11.01 -13.18 -43.34
CA GLU A 30 12.02 -14.25 -43.41
C GLU A 30 13.13 -13.99 -42.39
N VAL A 31 13.66 -12.76 -42.37
CA VAL A 31 14.73 -12.36 -41.41
C VAL A 31 14.18 -12.37 -39.99
N ARG A 32 12.96 -11.93 -39.78
CA ARG A 32 12.30 -11.96 -38.48
C ARG A 32 12.22 -13.38 -37.91
N LYS A 33 11.70 -14.32 -38.68
CA LYS A 33 11.60 -15.74 -38.28
C LYS A 33 12.95 -16.35 -37.94
N ARG A 34 13.98 -16.10 -38.79
CA ARG A 34 15.32 -16.61 -38.59
C ARG A 34 15.96 -16.09 -37.31
N VAL A 35 15.85 -14.78 -37.02
CA VAL A 35 16.37 -14.17 -35.81
C VAL A 35 15.64 -14.65 -34.54
N LEU A 36 14.31 -14.73 -34.56
CA LEU A 36 13.55 -15.22 -33.42
C LEU A 36 13.87 -16.69 -33.12
N ALA A 37 14.00 -17.54 -34.13
CA ALA A 37 14.41 -18.95 -33.95
C ALA A 37 15.80 -19.07 -33.32
N ALA A 38 16.78 -18.26 -33.75
CA ALA A 38 18.12 -18.25 -33.18
C ALA A 38 18.13 -17.76 -31.72
N VAL A 39 17.31 -16.74 -31.41
CA VAL A 39 17.14 -16.24 -30.04
C VAL A 39 16.54 -17.31 -29.14
N GLU A 40 15.48 -17.99 -29.58
CA GLU A 40 14.83 -19.08 -28.84
C GLU A 40 15.78 -20.27 -28.62
N ALA A 41 16.44 -20.72 -29.66
CA ALA A 41 17.39 -21.84 -29.60
C ALA A 41 18.59 -21.58 -28.69
N SER A 42 19.01 -20.31 -28.60
CA SER A 42 20.20 -19.92 -27.82
C SER A 42 19.88 -19.54 -26.36
N GLY A 43 18.62 -19.39 -26.00
CA GLY A 43 18.22 -18.82 -24.71
C GLY A 43 18.72 -17.37 -24.49
N TYR A 44 18.98 -16.64 -25.57
CA TYR A 44 19.48 -15.27 -25.48
C TYR A 44 18.41 -14.34 -24.90
N ILE A 45 18.75 -13.70 -23.79
CA ILE A 45 17.92 -12.65 -23.17
C ILE A 45 18.49 -11.28 -23.58
N PRO A 46 17.68 -10.42 -24.25
CA PRO A 46 18.13 -9.09 -24.64
C PRO A 46 18.57 -8.26 -23.42
N ASN A 47 19.76 -7.68 -23.47
CA ASN A 47 20.23 -6.78 -22.43
C ASN A 47 19.67 -5.36 -22.70
N ASN A 48 18.66 -4.96 -21.97
CA ASN A 48 18.04 -3.63 -22.07
C ASN A 48 18.94 -2.50 -21.55
N SER A 49 19.94 -2.79 -20.72
CA SER A 49 20.84 -1.78 -20.11
C SER A 49 21.61 -0.93 -21.14
N ALA A 50 21.97 -1.50 -22.32
CA ALA A 50 22.63 -0.73 -23.38
C ALA A 50 21.66 0.20 -24.14
N ARG A 51 20.36 -0.10 -24.07
CA ARG A 51 19.29 0.68 -24.68
C ARG A 51 18.92 1.90 -23.80
N ASP A 52 18.97 1.71 -22.48
CA ASP A 52 18.64 2.75 -21.50
C ASP A 52 19.71 3.85 -21.42
N LEU A 53 20.96 3.54 -21.80
CA LEU A 53 22.05 4.53 -21.91
C LEU A 53 21.83 5.59 -23.00
N VAL A 54 21.05 5.28 -24.03
CA VAL A 54 20.80 6.17 -25.19
C VAL A 54 19.47 6.92 -25.06
N ARG A 55 18.53 6.43 -24.24
CA ARG A 55 17.22 7.09 -24.06
C ARG A 55 17.30 8.16 -22.99
N SER A 56 16.74 9.31 -23.29
CA SER A 56 16.60 10.43 -22.33
C SER A 56 15.60 10.12 -21.20
N ARG A 57 14.67 9.15 -21.41
CA ARG A 57 13.71 8.62 -20.43
C ARG A 57 13.56 7.11 -20.62
N SER A 58 13.42 6.37 -19.52
CA SER A 58 13.01 4.96 -19.56
C SER A 58 11.49 4.85 -19.73
N ASP A 59 10.99 3.70 -20.19
CA ASP A 59 9.56 3.39 -20.18
C ASP A 59 9.22 2.68 -18.86
N ALA A 60 9.57 3.30 -17.70
CA ALA A 60 9.41 2.72 -16.37
C ALA A 60 8.63 3.63 -15.41
N ILE A 61 7.85 3.01 -14.54
CA ILE A 61 7.15 3.61 -13.40
C ILE A 61 7.79 3.11 -12.12
N GLY A 62 8.10 4.04 -11.21
CA GLY A 62 8.61 3.71 -9.88
C GLY A 62 7.47 3.49 -8.89
N VAL A 63 7.64 2.50 -8.02
CA VAL A 63 6.78 2.28 -6.86
C VAL A 63 7.65 2.35 -5.62
N VAL A 64 7.45 3.36 -4.79
CA VAL A 64 8.11 3.52 -3.49
C VAL A 64 7.16 3.01 -2.41
N VAL A 65 7.59 2.00 -1.67
CA VAL A 65 6.79 1.34 -0.62
C VAL A 65 7.38 1.68 0.73
N ARG A 66 6.61 2.34 1.59
CA ARG A 66 7.00 2.70 2.94
C ARG A 66 6.54 1.64 3.95
N GLY A 67 7.50 1.02 4.65
CA GLY A 67 7.25 -0.10 5.55
C GLY A 67 7.28 -1.46 4.83
N THR A 68 8.19 -2.31 5.24
CA THR A 68 8.45 -3.60 4.57
C THR A 68 7.58 -4.74 5.11
N GLY A 69 6.99 -4.57 6.30
CA GLY A 69 6.22 -5.59 7.02
C GLY A 69 4.71 -5.61 6.71
N ASN A 70 4.17 -4.63 5.99
CA ASN A 70 2.73 -4.52 5.80
C ASN A 70 2.22 -5.45 4.68
N LEU A 71 1.61 -6.57 5.06
CA LEU A 71 1.04 -7.54 4.12
C LEU A 71 -0.10 -6.97 3.26
N PHE A 72 -0.77 -5.92 3.71
CA PHE A 72 -1.80 -5.23 2.93
C PHE A 72 -1.27 -4.72 1.58
N PHE A 73 -0.01 -4.28 1.55
CA PHE A 73 0.62 -3.81 0.33
C PHE A 73 1.00 -4.92 -0.67
N ALA A 74 1.13 -6.17 -0.21
CA ALA A 74 1.56 -7.27 -1.07
C ALA A 74 0.57 -7.56 -2.21
N ASP A 75 -0.73 -7.66 -1.91
CA ASP A 75 -1.77 -7.89 -2.92
C ASP A 75 -1.96 -6.66 -3.83
N MET A 76 -1.80 -5.47 -3.28
CA MET A 76 -1.83 -4.21 -4.03
C MET A 76 -0.67 -4.13 -5.03
N LEU A 77 0.56 -4.46 -4.62
CA LEU A 77 1.74 -4.52 -5.48
C LEU A 77 1.59 -5.52 -6.62
N LYS A 78 1.00 -6.68 -6.36
CA LYS A 78 0.69 -7.68 -7.40
C LYS A 78 -0.26 -7.12 -8.46
N THR A 79 -1.26 -6.35 -8.04
CA THR A 79 -2.20 -5.71 -8.95
C THR A 79 -1.53 -4.56 -9.71
N MET A 80 -0.76 -3.71 -9.02
CA MET A 80 0.01 -2.64 -9.65
C MET A 80 0.96 -3.17 -10.72
N SER A 81 1.70 -4.26 -10.43
CA SER A 81 2.62 -4.87 -11.41
C SER A 81 1.89 -5.26 -12.70
N ARG A 82 0.75 -5.94 -12.59
CA ARG A 82 -0.04 -6.34 -13.77
C ARG A 82 -0.58 -5.14 -14.58
N GLU A 83 -1.07 -4.11 -13.90
CA GLU A 83 -1.61 -2.91 -14.56
C GLU A 83 -0.50 -2.07 -15.21
N ILE A 84 0.69 -1.97 -14.59
CA ILE A 84 1.86 -1.30 -15.16
C ILE A 84 2.33 -2.03 -16.42
N ASP A 85 2.52 -3.35 -16.34
CA ASP A 85 2.92 -4.18 -17.48
C ASP A 85 1.92 -4.06 -18.65
N SER A 86 0.61 -4.13 -18.36
CA SER A 86 -0.45 -4.00 -19.38
C SER A 86 -0.50 -2.61 -20.01
N SER A 87 0.01 -1.60 -19.33
CA SER A 87 0.12 -0.22 -19.81
C SER A 87 1.40 0.03 -20.63
N GLY A 88 2.25 -0.99 -20.80
CA GLY A 88 3.49 -0.92 -21.57
C GLY A 88 4.66 -0.27 -20.85
N TYR A 89 4.63 -0.23 -19.52
CA TYR A 89 5.71 0.26 -18.67
C TYR A 89 6.36 -0.87 -17.87
N ASP A 90 7.64 -0.71 -17.55
CA ASP A 90 8.34 -1.57 -16.60
C ASP A 90 8.13 -1.04 -15.16
N MET A 91 7.92 -1.95 -14.19
CA MET A 91 7.83 -1.57 -12.78
C MET A 91 9.21 -1.56 -12.13
N VAL A 92 9.57 -0.47 -11.46
CA VAL A 92 10.78 -0.37 -10.63
C VAL A 92 10.34 -0.18 -9.17
N LEU A 93 10.63 -1.17 -8.33
CA LEU A 93 10.21 -1.20 -6.93
C LEU A 93 11.35 -0.76 -6.01
N ARG A 94 11.03 0.07 -5.02
CA ARG A 94 11.92 0.45 -3.92
C ARG A 94 11.19 0.38 -2.60
N PHE A 95 11.66 -0.44 -1.69
CA PHE A 95 11.23 -0.44 -0.29
C PHE A 95 12.07 0.55 0.51
N ILE A 96 11.41 1.22 1.44
CA ILE A 96 12.03 2.10 2.43
C ILE A 96 11.48 1.81 3.81
N ASP A 97 12.25 2.12 4.84
CA ASP A 97 11.79 1.99 6.22
C ASP A 97 10.80 3.10 6.58
N THR A 98 9.99 2.88 7.63
CA THR A 98 8.95 3.82 8.07
C THR A 98 9.50 5.18 8.52
N ASN A 99 10.77 5.26 8.93
CA ASN A 99 11.47 6.48 9.33
C ASN A 99 12.20 7.19 8.16
N GLU A 100 12.25 6.59 6.96
CA GLU A 100 12.85 7.21 5.78
C GLU A 100 11.87 8.18 5.10
N ASP A 101 12.46 9.13 4.36
CA ASP A 101 11.73 10.14 3.58
C ASP A 101 11.40 9.58 2.19
N GLU A 102 10.16 9.22 1.96
CA GLU A 102 9.68 8.63 0.71
C GLU A 102 9.80 9.60 -0.49
N VAL A 103 9.70 10.92 -0.25
CA VAL A 103 9.83 11.93 -1.32
C VAL A 103 11.28 11.97 -1.81
N LYS A 104 12.24 11.99 -0.89
CA LYS A 104 13.67 11.93 -1.25
C LYS A 104 14.03 10.61 -1.92
N ALA A 105 13.52 9.50 -1.39
CA ALA A 105 13.73 8.17 -1.99
C ALA A 105 13.17 8.11 -3.40
N GLY A 106 11.96 8.64 -3.62
CA GLY A 106 11.32 8.75 -4.93
C GLY A 106 12.11 9.63 -5.90
N ALA A 107 12.56 10.81 -5.44
CA ALA A 107 13.35 11.73 -6.25
C ALA A 107 14.72 11.14 -6.69
N ILE A 108 15.34 10.35 -5.83
CA ILE A 108 16.57 9.62 -6.18
C ILE A 108 16.25 8.55 -7.22
N LEU A 109 15.22 7.73 -6.98
CA LEU A 109 14.82 6.65 -7.87
C LEU A 109 14.42 7.18 -9.25
N GLU A 110 13.66 8.28 -9.30
CA GLU A 110 13.28 8.98 -10.53
C GLU A 110 14.49 9.32 -11.40
N ARG A 111 15.51 9.96 -10.79
CA ARG A 111 16.70 10.41 -11.51
C ARG A 111 17.59 9.26 -11.95
N GLU A 112 17.83 8.27 -11.06
CA GLU A 112 18.65 7.09 -11.36
C GLU A 112 18.06 6.23 -12.48
N LYS A 113 16.73 6.04 -12.47
CA LYS A 113 16.02 5.18 -13.42
C LYS A 113 15.34 5.94 -14.55
N LYS A 114 15.40 7.29 -14.55
CA LYS A 114 14.77 8.18 -15.55
C LYS A 114 13.27 7.89 -15.72
N LEU A 115 12.58 7.72 -14.62
CA LEU A 115 11.18 7.26 -14.57
C LEU A 115 10.22 8.19 -15.29
N ARG A 116 9.06 7.64 -15.70
CA ARG A 116 7.94 8.37 -16.30
C ARG A 116 6.96 8.87 -15.26
N GLY A 117 6.91 8.23 -14.10
CA GLY A 117 6.03 8.57 -12.99
C GLY A 117 6.32 7.75 -11.75
N LEU A 118 5.70 8.13 -10.63
CA LEU A 118 5.89 7.51 -9.32
C LEU A 118 4.56 7.16 -8.67
N LEU A 119 4.51 6.01 -8.04
CA LEU A 119 3.47 5.60 -7.09
C LEU A 119 4.09 5.56 -5.71
N PHE A 120 3.54 6.30 -4.77
CA PHE A 120 3.93 6.25 -3.35
C PHE A 120 2.92 5.38 -2.61
N LEU A 121 3.33 4.20 -2.18
CA LEU A 121 2.50 3.23 -1.45
C LEU A 121 2.79 3.32 0.05
N GLY A 122 1.86 3.93 0.77
CA GLY A 122 2.09 4.44 2.10
C GLY A 122 2.96 5.70 2.08
N GLY A 123 2.72 6.61 3.02
CA GLY A 123 3.44 7.87 3.10
C GLY A 123 2.99 8.71 4.28
N ARG A 124 3.54 9.90 4.39
CA ARG A 124 3.08 10.91 5.33
C ARG A 124 1.81 11.59 4.79
N PHE A 125 1.05 12.24 5.66
CA PHE A 125 -0.21 12.88 5.30
C PHE A 125 -0.13 14.42 5.30
N ASN A 126 1.08 14.99 5.39
CA ASN A 126 1.33 16.41 5.66
C ASN A 126 2.35 17.07 4.70
N TYR A 127 2.37 16.67 3.45
CA TYR A 127 3.30 17.24 2.46
C TYR A 127 3.02 18.70 2.15
N THR A 128 4.10 19.41 1.86
CA THR A 128 4.09 20.78 1.33
C THR A 128 4.49 20.80 -0.14
N ALA A 129 4.11 21.86 -0.86
CA ALA A 129 4.53 22.06 -2.25
C ALA A 129 6.05 22.11 -2.40
N GLY A 130 6.76 22.68 -1.39
CA GLY A 130 8.22 22.74 -1.37
C GLY A 130 8.88 21.36 -1.34
N GLU A 131 8.39 20.45 -0.49
CA GLU A 131 8.88 19.07 -0.42
C GLU A 131 8.63 18.32 -1.72
N MET A 132 7.40 18.38 -2.24
CA MET A 132 7.01 17.66 -3.45
C MET A 132 7.65 18.21 -4.73
N SER A 133 8.19 19.44 -4.70
CA SER A 133 8.95 20.01 -5.83
C SER A 133 10.24 19.25 -6.16
N LEU A 134 10.70 18.36 -5.28
CA LEU A 134 11.82 17.44 -5.55
C LEU A 134 11.49 16.40 -6.62
N ILE A 135 10.21 16.09 -6.82
CA ILE A 135 9.72 15.14 -7.81
C ILE A 135 9.46 15.87 -9.12
N GLY A 136 10.11 15.45 -10.19
CA GLY A 136 10.00 16.05 -11.53
C GLY A 136 9.05 15.32 -12.50
N VAL A 137 8.37 14.27 -12.04
CA VAL A 137 7.42 13.46 -12.83
C VAL A 137 6.05 13.40 -12.14
N PRO A 138 4.97 13.05 -12.86
CA PRO A 138 3.67 12.79 -12.24
C PRO A 138 3.75 11.74 -11.14
N TYR A 139 3.00 11.93 -10.04
CA TYR A 139 2.95 10.98 -8.94
C TYR A 139 1.53 10.82 -8.38
N VAL A 140 1.28 9.65 -7.78
CA VAL A 140 0.02 9.32 -7.11
C VAL A 140 0.30 8.80 -5.71
N CYS A 141 -0.43 9.31 -4.72
CA CYS A 141 -0.44 8.81 -3.36
C CYS A 141 -1.40 7.62 -3.27
N CYS A 142 -0.89 6.45 -2.88
CA CYS A 142 -1.65 5.19 -2.85
C CYS A 142 -1.84 4.73 -1.42
N SER A 143 -3.09 4.42 -1.03
CA SER A 143 -3.48 4.06 0.34
C SER A 143 -3.35 5.18 1.36
N TYR A 144 -3.15 6.41 0.91
CA TYR A 144 -3.14 7.62 1.73
C TYR A 144 -3.43 8.87 0.89
N THR A 145 -3.68 10.00 1.56
CA THR A 145 -3.85 11.32 0.94
C THR A 145 -3.21 12.40 1.81
N ASN A 146 -3.13 13.64 1.30
CA ASN A 146 -2.48 14.76 2.00
C ASN A 146 -3.44 15.48 2.98
N SER A 147 -4.02 14.75 3.93
CA SER A 147 -5.08 15.25 4.82
C SER A 147 -4.65 16.40 5.73
N PHE A 148 -3.37 16.47 6.13
CA PHE A 148 -2.83 17.45 7.05
C PHE A 148 -1.83 18.42 6.38
N GLY A 149 -1.57 18.24 5.09
CA GLY A 149 -0.60 19.05 4.36
C GLY A 149 -1.20 20.26 3.66
N SER A 150 -0.34 21.00 2.98
CA SER A 150 -0.71 22.25 2.29
C SER A 150 -0.72 22.15 0.76
N LEU A 151 -0.70 20.93 0.19
CA LEU A 151 -0.86 20.74 -1.25
C LEU A 151 -2.28 21.11 -1.68
N ARG A 152 -2.40 21.81 -2.80
CA ARG A 152 -3.71 22.00 -3.46
C ARG A 152 -4.14 20.67 -4.09
N GLU A 153 -5.44 20.43 -4.17
CA GLU A 153 -5.98 19.22 -4.81
C GLU A 153 -5.49 19.01 -6.24
N SER A 154 -5.24 20.12 -6.99
CA SER A 154 -4.70 20.05 -8.34
C SER A 154 -3.21 19.64 -8.42
N ASP A 155 -2.48 19.67 -7.32
CA ASP A 155 -1.03 19.47 -7.32
C ASP A 155 -0.64 17.97 -7.19
N PHE A 156 -1.59 17.09 -6.88
CA PHE A 156 -1.37 15.66 -6.71
C PHE A 156 -2.60 14.84 -7.06
N SER A 157 -2.45 13.53 -7.07
CA SER A 157 -3.56 12.58 -7.14
C SER A 157 -3.46 11.58 -6.01
N SER A 158 -4.60 11.04 -5.56
CA SER A 158 -4.62 10.02 -4.53
C SER A 158 -5.72 8.99 -4.71
N VAL A 159 -5.45 7.77 -4.25
CA VAL A 159 -6.44 6.71 -4.12
C VAL A 159 -6.28 6.10 -2.73
N SER A 160 -7.23 6.35 -1.84
CA SER A 160 -7.24 5.87 -0.46
C SER A 160 -8.66 5.74 0.05
N ILE A 161 -8.87 4.91 1.06
CA ILE A 161 -10.13 4.91 1.80
C ILE A 161 -10.28 6.20 2.62
N ASP A 162 -11.43 6.41 3.21
CA ASP A 162 -11.65 7.39 4.27
C ASP A 162 -11.34 6.70 5.62
N ASP A 163 -10.14 6.90 6.15
CA ASP A 163 -9.65 6.26 7.37
C ASP A 163 -10.44 6.66 8.60
N PHE A 164 -10.85 7.93 8.69
CA PHE A 164 -11.71 8.42 9.77
C PHE A 164 -13.07 7.72 9.76
N LYS A 165 -13.74 7.69 8.60
CA LYS A 165 -15.05 7.06 8.43
C LYS A 165 -14.98 5.54 8.67
N THR A 166 -13.89 4.91 8.21
CA THR A 166 -13.67 3.46 8.36
C THR A 166 -13.53 3.08 9.84
N ALA A 167 -12.71 3.82 10.60
CA ALA A 167 -12.56 3.60 12.04
C ALA A 167 -13.85 3.91 12.80
N TYR A 168 -14.56 4.98 12.42
CA TYR A 168 -15.87 5.31 12.97
C TYR A 168 -16.85 4.13 12.83
N HIS A 169 -16.94 3.53 11.65
CA HIS A 169 -17.84 2.39 11.41
C HIS A 169 -17.41 1.13 12.17
N ALA A 170 -16.09 0.85 12.25
CA ALA A 170 -15.58 -0.28 13.01
C ALA A 170 -15.93 -0.18 14.50
N VAL A 171 -15.77 1.00 15.08
CA VAL A 171 -16.08 1.25 16.50
C VAL A 171 -17.57 1.28 16.74
N SER A 172 -18.36 1.89 15.86
CA SER A 172 -19.84 1.87 15.95
C SER A 172 -20.36 0.44 15.92
N PHE A 173 -19.80 -0.45 15.10
CA PHE A 173 -20.16 -1.87 15.09
C PHE A 173 -19.97 -2.55 16.45
N LEU A 174 -18.87 -2.25 17.16
CA LEU A 174 -18.67 -2.74 18.53
C LEU A 174 -19.69 -2.16 19.50
N ILE A 175 -20.00 -0.88 19.36
CA ILE A 175 -20.98 -0.20 20.22
C ILE A 175 -22.38 -0.76 20.00
N ASP A 176 -22.77 -1.02 18.76
CA ASP A 176 -24.06 -1.63 18.40
C ASP A 176 -24.17 -3.07 18.90
N ALA A 177 -23.05 -3.78 19.00
CA ALA A 177 -22.95 -5.08 19.66
C ALA A 177 -23.02 -5.02 21.20
N GLY A 178 -23.17 -3.84 21.79
CA GLY A 178 -23.37 -3.63 23.23
C GLY A 178 -22.12 -3.21 23.99
N HIS A 179 -20.95 -3.16 23.35
CA HIS A 179 -19.70 -2.79 24.03
C HIS A 179 -19.68 -1.28 24.36
N ARG A 180 -19.26 -0.94 25.58
CA ARG A 180 -19.11 0.44 26.07
C ARG A 180 -17.68 0.77 26.54
N ARG A 181 -16.91 -0.24 26.91
CA ARG A 181 -15.50 -0.12 27.28
C ARG A 181 -14.67 -0.78 26.20
N ILE A 182 -14.21 0.05 25.27
CA ILE A 182 -13.54 -0.37 24.04
C ILE A 182 -12.11 0.15 24.09
N ALA A 183 -11.14 -0.76 24.21
CA ALA A 183 -9.74 -0.40 24.07
C ALA A 183 -9.42 -0.10 22.60
N ALA A 184 -8.50 0.82 22.34
CA ALA A 184 -8.11 1.16 20.99
C ALA A 184 -6.57 1.22 20.85
N PHE A 185 -6.06 0.67 19.75
CA PHE A 185 -4.62 0.52 19.50
C PHE A 185 -4.23 1.29 18.26
N PHE A 186 -3.30 2.23 18.44
CA PHE A 186 -2.79 3.10 17.38
C PHE A 186 -1.26 3.21 17.49
N ASP A 187 -0.57 3.54 16.39
CA ASP A 187 0.85 3.90 16.44
C ASP A 187 1.03 5.18 17.29
N PHE A 188 0.73 6.35 16.73
CA PHE A 188 0.64 7.62 17.46
C PHE A 188 -0.69 8.33 17.12
N CYS A 189 -1.23 9.10 18.08
CA CYS A 189 -2.54 9.72 17.92
C CYS A 189 -2.50 11.18 17.43
N ASP A 190 -1.32 11.79 17.29
CA ASP A 190 -1.11 13.23 17.04
C ASP A 190 0.10 13.55 16.13
N ASP A 191 0.44 12.62 15.21
CA ASP A 191 1.61 12.70 14.35
C ASP A 191 1.30 13.05 12.88
N HIS A 192 0.06 13.45 12.59
CA HIS A 192 -0.44 13.72 11.24
C HIS A 192 -0.32 12.51 10.30
N SER A 193 -0.63 11.34 10.84
CA SER A 193 -0.62 10.06 10.15
C SER A 193 -2.02 9.46 9.98
N ILE A 194 -2.05 8.23 9.47
CA ILE A 194 -3.24 7.39 9.37
C ILE A 194 -3.83 7.11 10.75
N SER A 195 -2.97 6.93 11.78
CA SER A 195 -3.40 6.63 13.15
C SER A 195 -4.17 7.79 13.76
N GLU A 196 -3.78 9.05 13.51
CA GLU A 196 -4.53 10.22 13.95
C GLU A 196 -5.94 10.27 13.32
N LEU A 197 -6.06 9.94 12.02
CA LEU A 197 -7.36 9.88 11.35
C LEU A 197 -8.25 8.78 11.95
N ARG A 198 -7.69 7.58 12.16
CA ARG A 198 -8.41 6.45 12.77
C ARG A 198 -8.77 6.71 14.23
N TYR A 199 -7.88 7.33 14.98
CA TYR A 199 -8.15 7.79 16.35
C TYR A 199 -9.29 8.80 16.38
N GLY A 200 -9.29 9.77 15.47
CA GLY A 200 -10.41 10.72 15.32
C GLY A 200 -11.75 10.02 15.08
N GLY A 201 -11.77 8.99 14.22
CA GLY A 201 -12.95 8.16 13.96
C GLY A 201 -13.42 7.40 15.21
N TYR A 202 -12.49 6.80 15.99
CA TYR A 202 -12.78 6.15 17.25
C TYR A 202 -13.42 7.12 18.25
N LEU A 203 -12.85 8.31 18.45
CA LEU A 203 -13.40 9.32 19.37
C LEU A 203 -14.77 9.80 18.91
N ALA A 204 -14.98 10.01 17.61
CA ALA A 204 -16.26 10.42 17.06
C ALA A 204 -17.36 9.37 17.30
N ALA A 205 -17.05 8.09 17.06
CA ALA A 205 -17.99 7.00 17.30
C ALA A 205 -18.40 6.91 18.77
N LEU A 206 -17.46 7.00 19.71
CA LEU A 206 -17.77 7.02 21.14
C LEU A 206 -18.69 8.20 21.49
N ARG A 207 -18.33 9.40 21.04
CA ARG A 207 -19.06 10.63 21.35
C ARG A 207 -20.49 10.61 20.81
N ASP A 208 -20.69 10.19 19.57
CA ASP A 208 -22.01 10.15 18.94
C ASP A 208 -22.94 9.12 19.59
N HIS A 209 -22.37 8.11 20.27
CA HIS A 209 -23.13 7.13 21.05
C HIS A 209 -23.18 7.45 22.56
N GLY A 210 -22.77 8.65 22.97
CA GLY A 210 -22.83 9.11 24.36
C GLY A 210 -21.89 8.37 25.31
N ILE A 211 -20.74 7.87 24.79
CA ILE A 211 -19.72 7.22 25.58
C ILE A 211 -18.55 8.19 25.77
N GLU A 212 -18.21 8.49 27.02
CA GLU A 212 -17.06 9.33 27.35
C GLU A 212 -15.76 8.57 27.05
N PRO A 213 -14.84 9.11 26.24
CA PRO A 213 -13.55 8.51 25.97
C PRO A 213 -12.72 8.34 27.27
N ASP A 214 -12.20 7.13 27.49
CA ASP A 214 -11.31 6.84 28.62
C ASP A 214 -9.86 6.76 28.11
N PRO A 215 -8.99 7.74 28.44
CA PRO A 215 -7.58 7.70 27.99
C PRO A 215 -6.81 6.43 28.42
N ALA A 216 -7.24 5.76 29.50
CA ALA A 216 -6.61 4.50 29.94
C ALA A 216 -6.91 3.33 28.99
N LEU A 217 -7.83 3.47 28.05
CA LEU A 217 -8.16 2.50 27.01
C LEU A 217 -7.51 2.81 25.66
N VAL A 218 -6.80 3.95 25.53
CA VAL A 218 -6.07 4.30 24.32
C VAL A 218 -4.62 3.86 24.45
N VAL A 219 -4.23 2.89 23.64
CA VAL A 219 -2.89 2.32 23.64
C VAL A 219 -2.12 2.87 22.45
N GLN A 220 -1.16 3.75 22.70
CA GLN A 220 -0.18 4.15 21.70
C GLN A 220 0.97 3.13 21.71
N THR A 221 1.10 2.40 20.61
CA THR A 221 2.05 1.28 20.50
C THR A 221 3.47 1.77 20.18
N GLY A 222 3.59 2.93 19.52
CA GLY A 222 4.87 3.50 19.09
C GLY A 222 5.46 2.80 17.87
N GLY A 223 4.61 2.11 17.10
CA GLY A 223 4.93 1.42 15.86
C GLY A 223 3.76 0.59 15.36
N PHE A 224 3.81 0.27 14.06
CA PHE A 224 2.79 -0.54 13.36
C PHE A 224 3.09 -2.04 13.37
N GLU A 225 4.19 -2.46 14.02
CA GLU A 225 4.63 -3.85 13.98
C GLU A 225 3.80 -4.72 14.95
N MET A 226 3.71 -6.01 14.64
CA MET A 226 3.01 -6.98 15.48
C MET A 226 3.51 -6.98 16.91
N GLU A 227 4.82 -6.85 17.09
CA GLU A 227 5.47 -6.84 18.43
C GLU A 227 5.04 -5.64 19.28
N ASP A 228 4.83 -4.47 18.63
CA ASP A 228 4.40 -3.25 19.32
C ASP A 228 2.98 -3.40 19.86
N ALA A 229 2.07 -3.95 19.04
CA ALA A 229 0.70 -4.26 19.46
C ALA A 229 0.64 -5.35 20.53
N TYR A 230 1.48 -6.39 20.43
CA TYR A 230 1.57 -7.43 21.43
C TYR A 230 1.95 -6.85 22.80
N ARG A 231 3.03 -6.08 22.85
CA ARG A 231 3.49 -5.38 24.05
C ARG A 231 2.48 -4.37 24.59
N GLY A 232 1.81 -3.65 23.70
CA GLY A 232 0.75 -2.71 24.05
C GLY A 232 -0.40 -3.42 24.79
N MET A 233 -0.83 -4.58 24.30
CA MET A 233 -1.87 -5.39 24.92
C MET A 233 -1.41 -5.96 26.29
N GLU A 234 -0.18 -6.45 26.38
CA GLU A 234 0.36 -6.91 27.68
C GLU A 234 0.36 -5.79 28.74
N LYS A 235 0.78 -4.57 28.36
CA LYS A 235 0.76 -3.40 29.25
C LYS A 235 -0.66 -3.05 29.69
N LEU A 236 -1.62 -3.05 28.77
CA LEU A 236 -3.03 -2.76 29.09
C LEU A 236 -3.62 -3.79 30.04
N LEU A 237 -3.32 -5.08 29.84
CA LEU A 237 -3.75 -6.17 30.71
C LEU A 237 -3.11 -6.06 32.10
N ALA A 238 -1.82 -5.74 32.18
CA ALA A 238 -1.10 -5.54 33.43
C ALA A 238 -1.61 -4.33 34.24
N ALA A 239 -2.11 -3.28 33.56
CA ALA A 239 -2.72 -2.13 34.20
C ALA A 239 -4.07 -2.45 34.85
N GLY A 240 -4.69 -3.58 34.52
CA GLY A 240 -5.97 -4.01 35.09
C GLY A 240 -7.18 -3.15 34.69
N THR A 241 -7.03 -2.28 33.69
CA THR A 241 -8.14 -1.45 33.17
C THR A 241 -9.18 -2.37 32.54
N PRO A 242 -10.45 -2.35 32.97
CA PRO A 242 -11.47 -3.24 32.42
C PRO A 242 -11.90 -2.78 31.02
N PHE A 243 -12.00 -3.71 30.08
CA PHE A 243 -12.56 -3.51 28.75
C PHE A 243 -13.22 -4.80 28.26
N THR A 244 -14.15 -4.69 27.32
CA THR A 244 -14.90 -5.82 26.74
C THR A 244 -14.65 -5.99 25.26
N ALA A 245 -14.06 -4.99 24.61
CA ALA A 245 -13.69 -5.05 23.21
C ALA A 245 -12.41 -4.26 22.94
N ALA A 246 -11.75 -4.58 21.82
CA ALA A 246 -10.60 -3.87 21.30
C ALA A 246 -10.81 -3.53 19.82
N PHE A 247 -10.64 -2.27 19.47
CA PHE A 247 -10.41 -1.81 18.11
C PHE A 247 -8.91 -1.71 17.88
N VAL A 248 -8.43 -2.36 16.84
CA VAL A 248 -7.00 -2.36 16.48
C VAL A 248 -6.86 -1.83 15.06
N GLU A 249 -6.01 -0.84 14.86
CA GLU A 249 -5.96 -0.08 13.61
C GLU A 249 -5.50 -0.89 12.39
N SER A 250 -4.92 -2.10 12.55
CA SER A 250 -4.60 -3.00 11.43
C SER A 250 -4.82 -4.47 11.79
N ASP A 251 -5.09 -5.31 10.78
CA ASP A 251 -5.24 -6.75 10.97
C ASP A 251 -3.95 -7.40 11.53
N MET A 252 -2.77 -6.96 11.09
CA MET A 252 -1.50 -7.49 11.59
C MET A 252 -1.33 -7.22 13.09
N MET A 253 -1.60 -6.01 13.52
CA MET A 253 -1.58 -5.63 14.93
C MET A 253 -2.64 -6.40 15.72
N ALA A 254 -3.83 -6.61 15.14
CA ALA A 254 -4.92 -7.37 15.78
C ALA A 254 -4.56 -8.85 16.00
N ILE A 255 -3.85 -9.48 15.06
CA ILE A 255 -3.34 -10.85 15.21
C ILE A 255 -2.44 -10.93 16.46
N ALA A 256 -1.55 -9.97 16.65
CA ALA A 256 -0.65 -9.92 17.78
C ALA A 256 -1.38 -9.60 19.11
N ALA A 257 -2.33 -8.66 19.08
CA ALA A 257 -3.16 -8.34 20.25
C ALA A 257 -4.00 -9.55 20.70
N VAL A 258 -4.60 -10.29 19.75
CA VAL A 258 -5.31 -11.56 20.05
C VAL A 258 -4.38 -12.60 20.67
N LYS A 259 -3.13 -12.71 20.18
CA LYS A 259 -2.14 -13.60 20.77
C LYS A 259 -1.85 -13.22 22.22
N ALA A 260 -1.65 -11.92 22.52
CA ALA A 260 -1.39 -11.45 23.90
C ALA A 260 -2.60 -11.72 24.82
N LEU A 261 -3.83 -11.46 24.38
CA LEU A 261 -5.05 -11.78 25.11
C LEU A 261 -5.10 -13.28 25.46
N ARG A 262 -4.85 -14.16 24.50
CA ARG A 262 -4.86 -15.62 24.73
C ARG A 262 -3.74 -16.07 25.67
N SER A 263 -2.55 -15.48 25.54
CA SER A 263 -1.41 -15.80 26.43
C SER A 263 -1.72 -15.42 27.87
N SER A 264 -2.61 -14.44 28.12
CA SER A 264 -3.11 -14.08 29.46
C SER A 264 -4.31 -14.91 29.93
N GLY A 265 -4.71 -15.94 29.18
CA GLY A 265 -5.83 -16.82 29.50
C GLY A 265 -7.21 -16.28 29.09
N LYS A 266 -7.28 -15.18 28.32
CA LYS A 266 -8.55 -14.65 27.82
C LYS A 266 -8.98 -15.32 26.53
N THR A 267 -10.28 -15.47 26.35
CA THR A 267 -10.93 -16.04 25.18
C THR A 267 -11.53 -14.94 24.29
N ILE A 268 -11.44 -15.14 22.99
CA ILE A 268 -12.04 -14.26 21.99
C ILE A 268 -13.15 -15.05 21.29
N PRO A 269 -14.40 -14.54 21.19
CA PRO A 269 -14.84 -13.21 21.64
C PRO A 269 -15.35 -13.15 23.09
N ASP A 270 -15.34 -14.26 23.88
CA ASP A 270 -16.08 -14.35 25.13
C ASP A 270 -15.62 -13.38 26.23
N ASP A 271 -14.30 -13.21 26.39
CA ASP A 271 -13.75 -12.22 27.33
C ASP A 271 -13.45 -10.89 26.69
N CYS A 272 -13.16 -10.86 25.38
CA CYS A 272 -12.86 -9.65 24.64
C CYS A 272 -13.22 -9.82 23.17
N SER A 273 -14.09 -8.96 22.64
CA SER A 273 -14.31 -8.81 21.20
C SER A 273 -13.17 -8.05 20.54
N VAL A 274 -12.83 -8.39 19.28
CA VAL A 274 -11.76 -7.71 18.54
C VAL A 274 -12.23 -7.40 17.12
N ILE A 275 -12.04 -6.14 16.70
CA ILE A 275 -12.25 -5.68 15.32
C ILE A 275 -11.01 -4.92 14.84
N ALA A 276 -10.71 -5.00 13.53
CA ALA A 276 -9.58 -4.31 12.93
C ALA A 276 -9.90 -3.68 11.57
N ILE A 277 -8.86 -3.19 10.89
CA ILE A 277 -8.90 -2.68 9.52
C ILE A 277 -7.86 -3.44 8.71
N ASP A 278 -8.06 -3.64 7.44
CA ASP A 278 -7.31 -4.06 6.27
C ASP A 278 -8.04 -5.16 5.50
N GLY A 279 -8.58 -6.17 6.19
CA GLY A 279 -9.23 -7.31 5.55
C GLY A 279 -8.25 -8.31 4.95
N LEU A 280 -7.10 -8.51 5.59
CA LEU A 280 -6.08 -9.44 5.13
C LEU A 280 -6.64 -10.86 4.97
N LYS A 281 -6.17 -11.57 3.94
CA LYS A 281 -6.51 -12.99 3.75
C LYS A 281 -6.08 -13.84 4.95
N LEU A 282 -4.96 -13.49 5.58
CA LEU A 282 -4.46 -14.18 6.77
C LEU A 282 -5.45 -14.15 7.93
N SER A 283 -6.18 -13.05 8.11
CA SER A 283 -7.14 -12.89 9.21
C SER A 283 -8.37 -13.81 9.09
N GLU A 284 -8.65 -14.36 7.90
CA GLU A 284 -9.66 -15.38 7.70
C GLU A 284 -9.28 -16.75 8.30
N TYR A 285 -7.96 -17.02 8.37
CA TYR A 285 -7.43 -18.27 8.92
C TYR A 285 -7.11 -18.20 10.42
N MET A 286 -7.40 -17.06 11.06
CA MET A 286 -7.37 -16.98 12.52
C MET A 286 -8.48 -17.84 13.15
N SER A 287 -8.29 -18.23 14.38
CA SER A 287 -9.32 -18.84 15.19
C SER A 287 -9.48 -18.04 16.50
N PRO A 288 -10.61 -17.32 16.68
CA PRO A 288 -11.69 -17.10 15.74
C PRO A 288 -11.26 -16.28 14.53
N THR A 289 -12.01 -16.40 13.40
CA THR A 289 -11.87 -15.52 12.24
C THR A 289 -12.06 -14.06 12.66
N LEU A 290 -11.17 -13.19 12.25
CA LEU A 290 -11.19 -11.77 12.62
C LEU A 290 -12.30 -11.01 11.89
N THR A 291 -13.08 -10.25 12.62
CA THR A 291 -13.97 -9.21 12.10
C THR A 291 -13.14 -8.00 11.73
N THR A 292 -13.28 -7.47 10.51
CA THR A 292 -12.41 -6.41 10.02
C THR A 292 -13.10 -5.56 8.95
N MET A 293 -12.70 -4.30 8.84
CA MET A 293 -13.04 -3.42 7.72
C MET A 293 -12.10 -3.72 6.55
N VAL A 294 -12.63 -4.33 5.49
CA VAL A 294 -11.85 -4.73 4.31
C VAL A 294 -11.59 -3.54 3.43
N GLN A 295 -10.34 -3.16 3.27
CA GLN A 295 -9.92 -2.17 2.30
C GLN A 295 -9.89 -2.78 0.89
N PRO A 296 -10.38 -2.11 -0.16
CA PRO A 296 -10.37 -2.62 -1.53
C PRO A 296 -8.98 -2.45 -2.18
N GLY A 297 -7.97 -3.15 -1.67
CA GLY A 297 -6.57 -2.99 -2.06
C GLY A 297 -6.31 -3.21 -3.56
N GLU A 298 -6.99 -4.19 -4.19
CA GLU A 298 -6.87 -4.39 -5.65
C GLU A 298 -7.40 -3.20 -6.45
N GLU A 299 -8.50 -2.59 -6.01
CA GLU A 299 -9.08 -1.41 -6.66
C GLU A 299 -8.15 -0.20 -6.47
N ILE A 300 -7.65 0.03 -5.25
CA ILE A 300 -6.69 1.10 -4.94
C ILE A 300 -5.46 0.95 -5.85
N GLY A 301 -4.88 -0.23 -5.93
CA GLY A 301 -3.70 -0.48 -6.77
C GLY A 301 -3.97 -0.23 -8.26
N ARG A 302 -5.08 -0.75 -8.78
CA ARG A 302 -5.49 -0.60 -10.19
C ARG A 302 -5.73 0.86 -10.56
N GLU A 303 -6.55 1.56 -9.79
CA GLU A 303 -6.92 2.94 -10.07
C GLU A 303 -5.72 3.89 -9.90
N SER A 304 -4.82 3.63 -8.96
CA SER A 304 -3.58 4.40 -8.82
C SER A 304 -2.71 4.34 -10.08
N VAL A 305 -2.53 3.16 -10.66
CA VAL A 305 -1.79 3.00 -11.92
C VAL A 305 -2.51 3.70 -13.08
N ARG A 306 -3.82 3.52 -13.23
CA ARG A 306 -4.61 4.15 -14.29
C ARG A 306 -4.55 5.67 -14.24
N ILE A 307 -4.66 6.25 -13.05
CA ILE A 307 -4.53 7.69 -12.82
C ILE A 307 -3.13 8.14 -13.22
N LEU A 308 -2.06 7.46 -12.78
CA LEU A 308 -0.70 7.82 -13.11
C LEU A 308 -0.44 7.76 -14.63
N VAL A 309 -0.86 6.70 -15.32
CA VAL A 309 -0.71 6.57 -16.77
C VAL A 309 -1.45 7.70 -17.51
N ARG A 310 -2.62 8.10 -17.01
CA ARG A 310 -3.34 9.26 -17.54
C ARG A 310 -2.56 10.55 -17.30
N MET A 311 -2.02 10.79 -16.10
CA MET A 311 -1.20 11.96 -15.78
C MET A 311 0.07 12.06 -16.65
N ILE A 312 0.69 10.91 -16.99
CA ILE A 312 1.86 10.87 -17.89
C ILE A 312 1.48 11.38 -19.29
N SER A 313 0.26 11.11 -19.74
CA SER A 313 -0.25 11.50 -21.07
C SER A 313 -0.85 12.91 -21.05
N ASP A 314 -1.42 13.33 -19.94
CA ASP A 314 -2.11 14.62 -19.75
C ASP A 314 -1.66 15.23 -18.41
N PRO A 315 -0.66 16.12 -18.44
CA PRO A 315 -0.12 16.75 -17.22
C PRO A 315 -1.12 17.65 -16.45
N SER A 316 -2.26 18.00 -17.07
CA SER A 316 -3.32 18.75 -16.38
C SER A 316 -4.29 17.86 -15.60
N TYR A 317 -4.24 16.55 -15.82
CA TYR A 317 -5.13 15.60 -15.19
C TYR A 317 -4.71 15.34 -13.73
N TYR A 318 -5.66 15.42 -12.83
CA TYR A 318 -5.54 14.94 -11.44
C TYR A 318 -6.86 14.28 -11.02
N ARG A 319 -6.80 13.41 -10.05
CA ARG A 319 -7.98 12.74 -9.50
C ARG A 319 -7.75 12.22 -8.09
N HIS A 320 -8.78 12.38 -7.24
CA HIS A 320 -8.83 11.78 -5.92
C HIS A 320 -9.97 10.76 -5.88
N LEU A 321 -9.66 9.53 -5.52
CA LEU A 321 -10.65 8.46 -5.35
C LEU A 321 -10.67 8.01 -3.90
N ARG A 322 -11.87 7.80 -3.38
CA ARG A 322 -12.11 7.27 -2.02
C ARG A 322 -13.01 6.04 -2.09
N PRO A 323 -12.47 4.87 -2.51
CA PRO A 323 -13.23 3.63 -2.47
C PRO A 323 -13.60 3.29 -1.03
N GLU A 324 -14.79 2.68 -0.82
CA GLU A 324 -15.27 2.34 0.51
C GLU A 324 -14.61 1.07 1.04
N ALA A 325 -14.24 1.10 2.34
CA ALA A 325 -13.97 -0.12 3.08
C ALA A 325 -15.28 -0.75 3.54
N ILE A 326 -15.40 -2.07 3.45
CA ILE A 326 -16.61 -2.81 3.81
C ILE A 326 -16.36 -3.73 5.01
N LEU A 327 -17.35 -3.85 5.89
CA LEU A 327 -17.27 -4.78 7.01
C LEU A 327 -17.28 -6.23 6.52
N ARG A 328 -16.30 -7.02 6.96
CA ARG A 328 -16.32 -8.48 6.91
C ARG A 328 -16.50 -8.99 8.34
N GLU A 329 -17.69 -9.51 8.63
CA GLU A 329 -17.96 -10.12 9.91
C GLU A 329 -17.26 -11.49 10.00
N GLY A 330 -16.45 -11.63 11.04
CA GLY A 330 -15.83 -12.88 11.46
C GLY A 330 -16.54 -13.45 12.69
N ARG A 331 -15.75 -14.07 13.56
CA ARG A 331 -16.21 -14.63 14.84
C ARG A 331 -15.49 -14.04 16.02
N SER A 332 -14.79 -12.92 15.85
CA SER A 332 -14.01 -12.25 16.88
C SER A 332 -14.82 -11.19 17.64
N VAL A 333 -16.08 -10.95 17.27
CA VAL A 333 -17.00 -10.02 17.96
C VAL A 333 -18.22 -10.80 18.40
N LYS A 334 -18.70 -10.57 19.63
CA LYS A 334 -19.99 -11.05 20.16
C LYS A 334 -20.87 -9.89 20.50
N THR A 335 -22.19 -10.11 20.52
CA THR A 335 -23.18 -9.21 21.12
C THR A 335 -23.26 -9.47 22.62
N LEU A 336 -23.32 -8.38 23.43
CA LEU A 336 -23.45 -8.40 24.89
C LEU A 336 -24.92 -8.36 25.34
#